data_89d728df70d9baf6388ed48d881f71a4
#
_entry.id   89d728df70d9baf6388ed48d881f71a4
#
_cell.length_a   1.000
_cell.length_b   1.000
_cell.length_c   1.000
_cell.angle_alpha   90.00
_cell.angle_beta   90.00
_cell.angle_gamma   90.00
#
_symmetry.space_group_name_H-M   'P 1'
#
loop_
_entity.id
_entity.type
_entity.pdbx_description
1 polymer ?
#
loop_
_entity_poly.entity_id
_entity_poly.type
_entity_poly.pdbx_seq_one_letter_code
_entity_poly.pdbx_strand_id
1 'polypeptide(L)'
;QTEALTMSTKIALFKAGELNQVSTPMELYNNPIDLEAADFIGNPRINLVPGKAEMKGGELVVKSELGGHTFPAEHLTNEEKPASGEFDCVLAIRPEQILISREPVEGALPVTVYASQPAGSETIVTLKAGEEEFLSKEIGQVQYEMDQKVWAIIDQNKINVYNKETTRLIKRAV
;
A
#
# COMPACT_ATOMS: atom_id res chain seq x y z
N GLN A 1 9.75 13.19 11.43
CA GLN A 1 9.66 12.10 10.42
C GLN A 1 10.56 12.35 9.22
N THR A 2 10.30 13.45 8.49
CA THR A 2 11.05 13.79 7.28
C THR A 2 12.55 13.95 7.55
N GLU A 3 12.93 14.60 8.63
CA GLU A 3 14.33 14.76 9.01
C GLU A 3 14.99 13.42 9.33
N ALA A 4 14.29 12.54 10.05
CA ALA A 4 14.79 11.20 10.33
C ALA A 4 15.04 10.40 9.05
N LEU A 5 14.09 10.46 8.09
CA LEU A 5 14.22 9.75 6.81
C LEU A 5 15.34 10.29 5.91
N THR A 6 15.68 11.58 6.02
CA THR A 6 16.69 12.20 5.14
C THR A 6 18.09 12.27 5.75
N MET A 7 18.22 12.28 7.07
CA MET A 7 19.49 12.54 7.74
C MET A 7 20.09 11.34 8.46
N SER A 8 19.32 10.28 8.63
CA SER A 8 19.75 9.11 9.38
C SER A 8 20.23 7.97 8.50
N THR A 9 21.23 7.21 8.98
CA THR A 9 21.65 5.95 8.35
C THR A 9 20.79 4.78 8.83
N LYS A 10 20.29 4.85 10.05
CA LYS A 10 19.32 3.91 10.63
C LYS A 10 18.33 4.67 11.50
N ILE A 11 17.10 4.16 11.52
CA ILE A 11 16.00 4.71 12.32
C ILE A 11 15.51 3.61 13.25
N ALA A 12 15.32 3.97 14.51
CA ALA A 12 14.67 3.12 15.50
C ALA A 12 13.23 3.61 15.70
N LEU A 13 12.28 2.71 15.50
CA LEU A 13 10.86 2.98 15.73
C LEU A 13 10.43 2.30 17.03
N PHE A 14 9.87 3.08 17.95
CA PHE A 14 9.35 2.60 19.22
C PHE A 14 7.83 2.54 19.20
N LYS A 15 7.30 1.50 19.83
CA LYS A 15 5.86 1.29 20.00
C LYS A 15 5.61 0.97 21.47
N ALA A 16 4.75 1.76 22.11
CA ALA A 16 4.43 1.62 23.54
C ALA A 16 5.69 1.54 24.45
N GLY A 17 6.73 2.30 24.10
CA GLY A 17 8.00 2.32 24.86
C GLY A 17 8.95 1.18 24.54
N GLU A 18 8.57 0.25 23.68
CA GLU A 18 9.41 -0.87 23.26
C GLU A 18 9.94 -0.67 21.83
N LEU A 19 11.14 -1.18 21.58
CA LEU A 19 11.75 -1.13 20.25
C LEU A 19 10.99 -2.05 19.31
N ASN A 20 10.40 -1.50 18.25
CA ASN A 20 9.62 -2.23 17.29
C ASN A 20 10.40 -2.56 16.01
N GLN A 21 11.12 -1.59 15.48
CA GLN A 21 11.89 -1.76 14.24
C GLN A 21 13.15 -0.89 14.26
N VAL A 22 14.27 -1.44 13.81
CA VAL A 22 15.50 -0.69 13.49
C VAL A 22 15.85 -1.00 12.05
N SER A 23 15.87 0.01 11.21
CA SER A 23 16.09 -0.17 9.78
C SER A 23 16.73 1.06 9.15
N THR A 24 17.21 0.91 7.91
CA THR A 24 17.52 2.06 7.08
C THR A 24 16.23 2.83 6.79
N PRO A 25 16.31 4.14 6.48
CA PRO A 25 15.16 4.93 6.09
C PRO A 25 14.35 4.29 4.94
N MET A 26 15.04 3.77 3.93
CA MET A 26 14.42 3.14 2.77
C MET A 26 13.66 1.86 3.16
N GLU A 27 14.24 1.01 3.99
CA GLU A 27 13.60 -0.21 4.45
C GLU A 27 12.38 0.10 5.33
N LEU A 28 12.49 1.08 6.22
CA LEU A 28 11.37 1.51 7.04
C LEU A 28 10.22 2.06 6.19
N TYR A 29 10.53 2.79 5.13
CA TYR A 29 9.53 3.34 4.20
C TYR A 29 8.89 2.26 3.33
N ASN A 30 9.70 1.35 2.76
CA ASN A 30 9.23 0.33 1.82
C ASN A 30 8.61 -0.89 2.51
N ASN A 31 9.14 -1.28 3.68
CA ASN A 31 8.72 -2.49 4.38
C ASN A 31 8.55 -2.26 5.88
N PRO A 32 7.60 -1.42 6.29
CA PRO A 32 7.27 -1.26 7.70
C PRO A 32 6.85 -2.60 8.30
N ILE A 33 7.33 -2.89 9.51
CA ILE A 33 7.17 -4.22 10.12
C ILE A 33 5.72 -4.56 10.49
N ASP A 34 4.91 -3.54 10.77
CA ASP A 34 3.49 -3.70 11.10
C ASP A 34 2.64 -2.53 10.58
N LEU A 35 1.33 -2.67 10.73
CA LEU A 35 0.36 -1.65 10.26
C LEU A 35 0.56 -0.29 10.93
N GLU A 36 0.93 -0.26 12.20
CA GLU A 36 1.17 0.99 12.91
C GLU A 36 2.38 1.73 12.34
N ALA A 37 3.47 1.01 12.09
CA ALA A 37 4.64 1.57 11.43
C ALA A 37 4.32 2.07 10.02
N ALA A 38 3.55 1.30 9.26
CA ALA A 38 3.14 1.67 7.90
C ALA A 38 2.31 2.97 7.89
N ASP A 39 1.34 3.09 8.79
CA ASP A 39 0.47 4.26 8.90
C ASP A 39 1.21 5.50 9.44
N PHE A 40 2.22 5.30 10.27
CA PHE A 40 3.00 6.38 10.86
C PHE A 40 3.91 7.09 9.84
N ILE A 41 4.46 6.37 8.86
CA ILE A 41 5.47 6.87 7.91
C ILE A 41 4.81 7.37 6.63
N GLY A 42 5.19 8.57 6.20
CA GLY A 42 4.81 9.14 4.90
C GLY A 42 3.72 10.21 4.97
N ASN A 43 3.69 11.05 3.93
CA ASN A 43 2.70 12.10 3.74
C ASN A 43 2.45 12.29 2.23
N PRO A 44 1.21 12.05 1.74
CA PRO A 44 0.06 11.57 2.50
C PRO A 44 0.29 10.16 3.06
N ARG A 45 -0.62 9.75 3.95
CA ARG A 45 -0.56 8.41 4.57
C ARG A 45 -0.68 7.31 3.52
N ILE A 46 -0.09 6.16 3.82
CA ILE A 46 -0.23 4.96 2.98
C ILE A 46 -1.70 4.54 2.87
N ASN A 47 -2.07 4.04 1.70
CA ASN A 47 -3.39 3.44 1.53
C ASN A 47 -3.43 2.08 2.23
N LEU A 48 -4.47 1.85 3.02
CA LEU A 48 -4.73 0.59 3.71
C LEU A 48 -6.07 0.05 3.22
N VAL A 49 -6.05 -1.07 2.51
CA VAL A 49 -7.24 -1.66 1.89
C VAL A 49 -7.46 -3.06 2.44
N PRO A 50 -8.63 -3.34 3.03
CA PRO A 50 -8.91 -4.69 3.53
C PRO A 50 -9.00 -5.71 2.40
N GLY A 51 -8.57 -6.93 2.67
CA GLY A 51 -8.60 -8.03 1.71
C GLY A 51 -8.71 -9.38 2.38
N LYS A 52 -8.82 -10.40 1.55
CA LYS A 52 -8.81 -11.81 1.94
C LYS A 52 -7.60 -12.48 1.32
N ALA A 53 -6.87 -13.21 2.12
CA ALA A 53 -5.66 -13.90 1.71
C ALA A 53 -5.74 -15.40 1.98
N GLU A 54 -5.07 -16.17 1.14
CA GLU A 54 -4.98 -17.62 1.31
C GLU A 54 -3.64 -18.10 0.75
N MET A 55 -3.01 -19.03 1.48
CA MET A 55 -1.80 -19.70 0.97
C MET A 55 -2.19 -20.82 0.03
N LYS A 56 -1.69 -20.80 -1.20
CA LYS A 56 -1.93 -21.83 -2.21
C LYS A 56 -0.62 -22.21 -2.91
N GLY A 57 -0.17 -23.43 -2.72
CA GLY A 57 1.04 -23.93 -3.36
C GLY A 57 2.32 -23.12 -3.06
N GLY A 58 2.42 -22.59 -1.84
CA GLY A 58 3.55 -21.76 -1.42
C GLY A 58 3.44 -20.28 -1.82
N GLU A 59 2.42 -19.91 -2.58
CA GLU A 59 2.14 -18.54 -2.98
C GLU A 59 1.02 -17.94 -2.12
N LEU A 60 1.04 -16.61 -1.97
CA LEU A 60 -0.04 -15.89 -1.28
C LEU A 60 -1.01 -15.32 -2.32
N VAL A 61 -2.25 -15.79 -2.28
CA VAL A 61 -3.33 -15.29 -3.14
C VAL A 61 -4.17 -14.32 -2.34
N VAL A 62 -4.32 -13.10 -2.85
CA VAL A 62 -5.05 -12.02 -2.17
C VAL A 62 -6.13 -11.48 -3.08
N LYS A 63 -7.30 -11.26 -2.50
CA LYS A 63 -8.45 -10.61 -3.17
C LYS A 63 -8.87 -9.37 -2.38
N SER A 64 -9.08 -8.28 -3.08
CA SER A 64 -9.56 -7.02 -2.50
C SER A 64 -10.28 -6.19 -3.55
N GLU A 65 -10.73 -5.01 -3.18
CA GLU A 65 -11.29 -4.03 -4.15
C GLU A 65 -10.22 -3.51 -5.13
N LEU A 66 -8.94 -3.73 -4.84
CA LEU A 66 -7.85 -3.43 -5.78
C LEU A 66 -7.61 -4.55 -6.81
N GLY A 67 -8.43 -5.60 -6.81
CA GLY A 67 -8.34 -6.75 -7.70
C GLY A 67 -7.73 -7.97 -7.02
N GLY A 68 -7.45 -9.00 -7.82
CA GLY A 68 -6.79 -10.22 -7.37
C GLY A 68 -5.29 -10.16 -7.62
N HIS A 69 -4.50 -10.63 -6.66
CA HIS A 69 -3.05 -10.67 -6.76
C HIS A 69 -2.52 -11.99 -6.25
N THR A 70 -1.47 -12.48 -6.89
CA THR A 70 -0.75 -13.68 -6.44
C THR A 70 0.71 -13.29 -6.23
N PHE A 71 1.20 -13.51 -5.01
CA PHE A 71 2.56 -13.14 -4.62
C PHE A 71 3.43 -14.38 -4.43
N PRO A 72 4.64 -14.41 -5.03
CA PRO A 72 5.51 -15.56 -4.93
C PRO A 72 6.12 -15.72 -3.53
N ALA A 73 6.53 -16.94 -3.21
CA ALA A 73 7.08 -17.28 -1.90
C ALA A 73 8.29 -16.42 -1.50
N GLU A 74 9.14 -16.05 -2.46
CA GLU A 74 10.33 -15.23 -2.19
C GLU A 74 10.02 -13.81 -1.70
N HIS A 75 8.81 -13.31 -1.92
CA HIS A 75 8.37 -12.00 -1.44
C HIS A 75 7.79 -12.05 -0.02
N LEU A 76 7.60 -13.24 0.53
CA LEU A 76 6.95 -13.41 1.83
C LEU A 76 7.96 -13.32 2.98
N THR A 77 7.47 -12.84 4.12
CA THR A 77 8.24 -12.80 5.37
C THR A 77 8.13 -14.14 6.10
N ASN A 78 8.87 -14.25 7.21
CA ASN A 78 8.80 -15.41 8.11
C ASN A 78 7.59 -15.35 9.06
N GLU A 79 6.72 -14.35 8.92
CA GLU A 79 5.51 -14.25 9.73
C GLU A 79 4.63 -15.48 9.54
N GLU A 80 4.10 -15.98 10.64
CA GLU A 80 3.26 -17.17 10.65
C GLU A 80 1.94 -16.89 9.92
N LYS A 81 1.62 -17.76 8.98
CA LYS A 81 0.39 -17.70 8.19
C LYS A 81 -0.50 -18.89 8.53
N PRO A 82 -1.83 -18.73 8.50
CA PRO A 82 -2.72 -19.86 8.69
C PRO A 82 -2.40 -21.03 7.74
N ALA A 83 -2.40 -22.25 8.26
CA ALA A 83 -2.05 -23.45 7.49
C ALA A 83 -3.07 -23.77 6.39
N SER A 84 -4.31 -23.34 6.54
CA SER A 84 -5.38 -23.56 5.58
C SER A 84 -6.48 -22.50 5.73
N GLY A 85 -7.23 -22.30 4.65
CA GLY A 85 -8.35 -21.39 4.61
C GLY A 85 -7.99 -19.93 4.38
N GLU A 86 -9.02 -19.13 4.20
CA GLU A 86 -8.87 -17.68 4.03
C GLU A 86 -8.67 -17.00 5.38
N PHE A 87 -7.92 -15.92 5.36
CA PHE A 87 -7.74 -15.05 6.52
C PHE A 87 -7.80 -13.59 6.10
N ASP A 88 -8.14 -12.73 7.05
CA ASP A 88 -8.22 -11.30 6.80
C ASP A 88 -6.81 -10.69 6.71
N CYS A 89 -6.61 -9.88 5.69
CA CYS A 89 -5.37 -9.16 5.48
C CYS A 89 -5.64 -7.68 5.18
N VAL A 90 -4.59 -6.89 5.17
CA VAL A 90 -4.61 -5.49 4.76
C VAL A 90 -3.53 -5.30 3.71
N LEU A 91 -3.93 -4.78 2.54
CA LEU A 91 -2.99 -4.36 1.51
C LEU A 91 -2.60 -2.91 1.78
N ALA A 92 -1.33 -2.64 1.69
CA ALA A 92 -0.79 -1.29 1.89
C ALA A 92 -0.01 -0.88 0.65
N ILE A 93 -0.34 0.30 0.11
CA ILE A 93 0.36 0.87 -1.04
C ILE A 93 0.46 2.38 -0.92
N ARG A 94 1.64 2.91 -1.22
CA ARG A 94 1.89 4.36 -1.18
C ARG A 94 1.16 5.08 -2.30
N PRO A 95 0.58 6.26 -2.03
CA PRO A 95 -0.13 7.03 -3.07
C PRO A 95 0.70 7.32 -4.32
N GLU A 96 1.99 7.57 -4.17
CA GLU A 96 2.91 7.80 -5.30
C GLU A 96 3.18 6.57 -6.16
N GLN A 97 2.81 5.37 -5.68
CA GLN A 97 2.94 4.12 -6.42
C GLN A 97 1.69 3.78 -7.24
N ILE A 98 0.65 4.59 -7.16
CA ILE A 98 -0.57 4.43 -7.95
C ILE A 98 -0.57 5.48 -9.05
N LEU A 99 -0.49 5.02 -10.30
CA LEU A 99 -0.54 5.91 -11.46
C LEU A 99 -1.95 5.92 -12.04
N ILE A 100 -2.36 7.05 -12.59
CA ILE A 100 -3.70 7.21 -13.18
C ILE A 100 -3.55 7.37 -14.68
N SER A 101 -4.32 6.58 -15.44
CA SER A 101 -4.49 6.75 -16.87
C SER A 101 -5.92 7.18 -17.19
N ARG A 102 -6.07 8.16 -18.07
CA ARG A 102 -7.38 8.61 -18.56
C ARG A 102 -7.96 7.65 -19.60
N GLU A 103 -7.11 6.83 -20.18
CA GLU A 103 -7.46 5.84 -21.20
C GLU A 103 -7.31 4.42 -20.63
N PRO A 104 -8.08 3.45 -21.16
CA PRO A 104 -7.93 2.04 -20.76
C PRO A 104 -6.49 1.55 -20.95
N VAL A 105 -5.98 0.86 -19.93
CA VAL A 105 -4.68 0.20 -19.95
C VAL A 105 -4.89 -1.23 -19.52
N GLU A 106 -4.31 -2.18 -20.26
CA GLU A 106 -4.39 -3.60 -19.92
C GLU A 106 -3.79 -3.85 -18.53
N GLY A 107 -4.52 -4.59 -17.70
CA GLY A 107 -4.11 -4.89 -16.32
C GLY A 107 -4.37 -3.78 -15.32
N ALA A 108 -4.80 -2.59 -15.76
CA ALA A 108 -5.16 -1.50 -14.85
C ALA A 108 -6.57 -1.69 -14.27
N LEU A 109 -6.76 -1.16 -13.07
CA LEU A 109 -8.03 -1.24 -12.36
C LEU A 109 -8.95 -0.08 -12.77
N PRO A 110 -10.15 -0.35 -13.33
CA PRO A 110 -11.14 0.71 -13.58
C PRO A 110 -11.64 1.29 -12.26
N VAL A 111 -11.55 2.61 -12.11
CA VAL A 111 -11.97 3.32 -10.90
C VAL A 111 -12.61 4.65 -11.28
N THR A 112 -13.22 5.32 -10.31
CA THR A 112 -13.74 6.66 -10.49
C THR A 112 -13.00 7.66 -9.62
N VAL A 113 -12.96 8.91 -10.06
CA VAL A 113 -12.37 10.01 -9.28
C VAL A 113 -13.46 10.56 -8.35
N TYR A 114 -13.15 10.62 -7.06
CA TYR A 114 -14.01 11.27 -6.07
C TYR A 114 -13.64 12.74 -5.88
N ALA A 115 -12.35 13.03 -5.78
CA ALA A 115 -11.85 14.39 -5.59
C ALA A 115 -10.41 14.51 -6.09
N SER A 116 -10.01 15.71 -6.47
CA SER A 116 -8.63 16.04 -6.74
C SER A 116 -8.26 17.34 -6.03
N GLN A 117 -7.17 17.32 -5.29
CA GLN A 117 -6.71 18.46 -4.50
C GLN A 117 -5.29 18.85 -4.90
N PRO A 118 -5.11 19.96 -5.60
CA PRO A 118 -3.78 20.49 -5.82
C PRO A 118 -3.10 20.85 -4.49
N ALA A 119 -1.87 20.42 -4.33
CA ALA A 119 -1.09 20.64 -3.13
C ALA A 119 0.33 21.07 -3.51
N GLY A 120 0.47 22.32 -3.96
CA GLY A 120 1.75 22.86 -4.45
C GLY A 120 2.15 22.23 -5.79
N SER A 121 3.28 21.55 -5.81
CA SER A 121 3.83 20.89 -7.01
C SER A 121 3.21 19.51 -7.28
N GLU A 122 2.25 19.09 -6.48
CA GLU A 122 1.62 17.78 -6.56
C GLU A 122 0.10 17.89 -6.50
N THR A 123 -0.59 16.85 -6.93
CA THR A 123 -2.05 16.73 -6.79
C THR A 123 -2.36 15.41 -6.11
N ILE A 124 -3.16 15.48 -5.06
CA ILE A 124 -3.67 14.29 -4.36
C ILE A 124 -5.05 13.98 -4.95
N VAL A 125 -5.18 12.79 -5.53
CA VAL A 125 -6.42 12.35 -6.16
C VAL A 125 -7.02 11.24 -5.31
N THR A 126 -8.28 11.43 -4.90
CA THR A 126 -9.04 10.39 -4.22
C THR A 126 -9.77 9.56 -5.28
N LEU A 127 -9.46 8.27 -5.33
CA LEU A 127 -10.04 7.30 -6.24
C LEU A 127 -11.00 6.40 -5.48
N LYS A 128 -11.99 5.87 -6.20
CA LYS A 128 -12.98 4.98 -5.63
C LYS A 128 -13.09 3.69 -6.45
N ALA A 129 -12.94 2.55 -5.77
CA ALA A 129 -13.15 1.22 -6.33
C ALA A 129 -14.16 0.50 -5.42
N GLY A 130 -15.39 0.27 -5.92
CA GLY A 130 -16.47 -0.23 -5.07
C GLY A 130 -16.73 0.70 -3.89
N GLU A 131 -16.66 0.17 -2.68
CA GLU A 131 -16.82 0.95 -1.44
C GLU A 131 -15.49 1.50 -0.89
N GLU A 132 -14.36 1.12 -1.49
CA GLU A 132 -13.05 1.55 -1.02
C GLU A 132 -12.61 2.84 -1.68
N GLU A 133 -12.10 3.76 -0.85
CA GLU A 133 -11.44 4.97 -1.29
C GLU A 133 -9.94 4.83 -1.04
N PHE A 134 -9.14 5.31 -1.98
CA PHE A 134 -7.69 5.31 -1.86
C PHE A 134 -7.10 6.50 -2.61
N LEU A 135 -5.89 6.87 -2.24
CA LEU A 135 -5.22 8.06 -2.74
C LEU A 135 -4.17 7.72 -3.78
N SER A 136 -4.13 8.51 -4.84
CA SER A 136 -2.99 8.61 -5.76
C SER A 136 -2.35 9.98 -5.62
N LYS A 137 -1.06 10.05 -5.82
CA LYS A 137 -0.30 11.29 -5.78
C LYS A 137 0.37 11.50 -7.12
N GLU A 138 -0.03 12.55 -7.82
CA GLU A 138 0.53 12.91 -9.12
C GLU A 138 1.40 14.16 -9.03
N ILE A 139 2.43 14.22 -9.84
CA ILE A 139 3.28 15.40 -9.97
C ILE A 139 2.55 16.44 -10.82
N GLY A 140 2.61 17.69 -10.39
CA GLY A 140 1.98 18.81 -11.08
C GLY A 140 0.55 19.08 -10.61
N GLN A 141 -0.07 20.06 -11.25
CA GLN A 141 -1.46 20.41 -10.99
C GLN A 141 -2.33 19.73 -12.03
N VAL A 142 -2.98 18.66 -11.63
CA VAL A 142 -3.85 17.85 -12.48
C VAL A 142 -5.29 17.99 -12.00
N GLN A 143 -6.24 18.16 -12.93
CA GLN A 143 -7.66 18.23 -12.60
C GLN A 143 -8.42 17.06 -13.22
N TYR A 144 -9.29 16.48 -12.42
CA TYR A 144 -10.26 15.48 -12.83
C TYR A 144 -11.64 15.96 -12.45
N GLU A 145 -12.63 15.54 -13.22
CA GLU A 145 -14.03 15.76 -12.85
C GLU A 145 -14.49 14.70 -11.85
N MET A 146 -15.43 15.06 -10.97
CA MET A 146 -16.04 14.11 -10.06
C MET A 146 -16.75 13.01 -10.88
N ASP A 147 -16.61 11.77 -10.42
CA ASP A 147 -17.13 10.57 -11.06
C ASP A 147 -16.50 10.25 -12.43
N GLN A 148 -15.45 10.95 -12.82
CA GLN A 148 -14.71 10.63 -14.03
C GLN A 148 -14.14 9.21 -13.95
N LYS A 149 -14.36 8.41 -14.99
CA LYS A 149 -13.79 7.07 -15.09
C LYS A 149 -12.33 7.17 -15.51
N VAL A 150 -11.45 6.54 -14.74
CA VAL A 150 -10.02 6.43 -15.01
C VAL A 150 -9.53 5.02 -14.71
N TRP A 151 -8.28 4.75 -14.99
CA TRP A 151 -7.66 3.44 -14.75
C TRP A 151 -6.47 3.62 -13.82
N ALA A 152 -6.50 2.91 -12.69
CA ALA A 152 -5.40 2.89 -11.73
C ALA A 152 -4.38 1.81 -12.12
N ILE A 153 -3.15 2.22 -12.34
CA ILE A 153 -2.04 1.34 -12.64
C ILE A 153 -1.30 1.09 -11.32
N ILE A 154 -1.36 -0.15 -10.85
CA ILE A 154 -0.80 -0.55 -9.56
C ILE A 154 0.25 -1.63 -9.81
N ASP A 155 1.50 -1.35 -9.45
CA ASP A 155 2.56 -2.34 -9.47
C ASP A 155 2.41 -3.24 -8.23
N GLN A 156 2.01 -4.49 -8.42
CA GLN A 156 1.82 -5.42 -7.32
C GLN A 156 3.10 -5.68 -6.52
N ASN A 157 4.28 -5.50 -7.13
CA ASN A 157 5.55 -5.64 -6.43
C ASN A 157 5.71 -4.58 -5.32
N LYS A 158 5.06 -3.44 -5.44
CA LYS A 158 5.10 -2.34 -4.46
C LYS A 158 4.07 -2.46 -3.35
N ILE A 159 3.17 -3.44 -3.43
CA ILE A 159 2.17 -3.67 -2.38
C ILE A 159 2.82 -4.41 -1.22
N ASN A 160 2.57 -3.93 0.01
CA ASN A 160 2.79 -4.69 1.23
C ASN A 160 1.49 -5.39 1.63
N VAL A 161 1.60 -6.58 2.19
CA VAL A 161 0.44 -7.29 2.76
C VAL A 161 0.71 -7.54 4.23
N TYR A 162 -0.26 -7.22 5.07
CA TYR A 162 -0.22 -7.40 6.51
C TYR A 162 -1.30 -8.37 6.96
N ASN A 163 -0.98 -9.18 7.97
CA ASN A 163 -2.01 -9.96 8.65
C ASN A 163 -2.86 -8.99 9.48
N LYS A 164 -4.18 -9.00 9.31
CA LYS A 164 -5.06 -8.08 10.03
C LYS A 164 -5.10 -8.35 11.54
N GLU A 165 -5.02 -9.60 11.94
CA GLU A 165 -5.07 -10.02 13.35
C GLU A 165 -3.78 -9.68 14.10
N THR A 166 -2.63 -10.09 13.55
CA THR A 166 -1.32 -9.85 14.18
C THR A 166 -0.76 -8.47 13.87
N THR A 167 -1.27 -7.81 12.83
CA THR A 167 -0.79 -6.55 12.24
C THR A 167 0.60 -6.62 11.59
N ARG A 168 1.22 -7.80 11.55
CA ARG A 168 2.60 -8.00 11.07
C ARG A 168 2.67 -8.15 9.56
N LEU A 169 3.81 -7.71 9.00
CA LEU A 169 4.10 -7.79 7.57
C LEU A 169 4.23 -9.24 7.11
N ILE A 170 3.45 -9.63 6.10
CA ILE A 170 3.48 -10.96 5.48
C ILE A 170 4.22 -10.92 4.15
N LYS A 171 3.97 -9.90 3.33
CA LYS A 171 4.54 -9.76 1.98
C LYS A 171 5.26 -8.42 1.85
N ARG A 172 6.50 -8.49 1.44
CA ARG A 172 7.39 -7.33 1.26
C ARG A 172 7.18 -6.66 -0.09
N ALA A 173 7.37 -5.35 -0.15
CA ALA A 173 7.57 -4.64 -1.42
C ALA A 173 8.95 -4.97 -1.99
N VAL A 174 9.03 -5.10 -3.29
CA VAL A 174 10.28 -5.44 -4.02
C VAL A 174 10.53 -4.51 -5.19
#